data_89ee6ed3d4d6377fb2edc12cc1d1a41a
#
_entry.id   89ee6ed3d4d6377fb2edc12cc1d1a41a
#
_cell.length_a   1.000
_cell.length_b   1.000
_cell.length_c   1.000
_cell.angle_alpha   90.00
_cell.angle_beta   90.00
_cell.angle_gamma   90.00
#
_symmetry.space_group_name_H-M   'P 1'
#
loop_
_entity.id
_entity.type
_entity.pdbx_description
1 polymer ?
#
loop_
_entity_poly.entity_id
_entity_poly.type
_entity_poly.pdbx_seq_one_letter_code
_entity_poly.pdbx_strand_id
1 'polypeptide(L)'
;MTPIHNPLVGIIEGFYGRSWSLETRLAYADYLSEAGLNTCIYCPKEDPYLRRQWQHDWPQPQWTELQQLAKKYHGKGVNWGVGLSPVELYRDYGALQQEQLRRKIEYLGQLGAPILAILFDDMPGDLDALASRQAEIVTDVCRWAPGVRVLVCPTYYSFDPVLEKFFGNMPADYWTQLGRDMPMDTDIFWTGNSVCSATIVTGDLQPIVKELGRPVLLWDNYPVNDGAVRSNFLYTSKLSGRSAELSDYISGHLCNPMNQGLLSLPALSGLAELHGCGHFDEEALSRILGPATWERLSRDGPVFQKQGLSGMGASQCRQLAQQYAVLPGAAALEVRQWLRGEYGFDPACLTA
;
A
#
# COMPACT_ATOMS: atom_id res chain seq x y z
N MET A 1 -14.82 1.80 -24.98
CA MET A 1 -15.50 1.37 -23.73
C MET A 1 -14.45 0.66 -22.91
N THR A 2 -14.06 1.26 -21.80
CA THR A 2 -13.14 0.63 -20.84
C THR A 2 -13.84 -0.61 -20.29
N PRO A 3 -13.18 -1.77 -20.15
CA PRO A 3 -13.77 -2.90 -19.45
C PRO A 3 -14.13 -2.44 -18.03
N ILE A 4 -15.38 -2.62 -17.64
CA ILE A 4 -15.85 -2.28 -16.29
C ILE A 4 -15.30 -3.37 -15.36
N HIS A 5 -14.04 -3.25 -14.98
CA HIS A 5 -13.52 -4.01 -13.85
C HIS A 5 -14.17 -3.46 -12.57
N ASN A 6 -14.61 -4.34 -11.68
CA ASN A 6 -15.05 -3.90 -10.36
C ASN A 6 -13.93 -3.07 -9.69
N PRO A 7 -14.28 -1.93 -9.05
CA PRO A 7 -13.30 -1.11 -8.35
C PRO A 7 -12.53 -1.95 -7.32
N LEU A 8 -11.22 -1.75 -7.27
CA LEU A 8 -10.37 -2.35 -6.24
C LEU A 8 -10.48 -1.50 -4.98
N VAL A 9 -10.98 -2.04 -3.88
CA VAL A 9 -11.07 -1.34 -2.60
C VAL A 9 -10.48 -2.22 -1.51
N GLY A 10 -9.46 -1.70 -0.80
CA GLY A 10 -8.78 -2.49 0.22
C GLY A 10 -7.43 -1.93 0.63
N ILE A 11 -6.41 -2.78 0.67
CA ILE A 11 -5.08 -2.40 1.14
C ILE A 11 -3.97 -2.76 0.16
N ILE A 12 -2.87 -2.01 0.27
CA ILE A 12 -1.57 -2.32 -0.29
C ILE A 12 -0.53 -2.32 0.82
N GLU A 13 0.10 -3.47 1.13
CA GLU A 13 1.15 -3.61 2.13
C GLU A 13 2.47 -3.06 1.58
N GLY A 14 2.53 -1.73 1.38
CA GLY A 14 3.63 -1.04 0.71
C GLY A 14 4.51 -0.19 1.64
N PHE A 15 4.43 -0.41 2.94
CA PHE A 15 5.19 0.34 3.95
C PHE A 15 6.61 -0.22 4.14
N TYR A 16 7.49 0.65 4.63
CA TYR A 16 8.83 0.33 5.11
C TYR A 16 8.83 -0.05 6.60
N GLY A 17 9.95 -0.61 7.07
CA GLY A 17 10.15 -0.96 8.46
C GLY A 17 9.55 -2.32 8.81
N ARG A 18 9.15 -2.50 10.06
CA ARG A 18 8.77 -3.81 10.58
C ARG A 18 7.58 -4.44 9.84
N SER A 19 7.84 -5.50 9.10
CA SER A 19 6.83 -6.27 8.38
C SER A 19 5.81 -6.95 9.31
N TRP A 20 4.60 -7.15 8.80
CA TRP A 20 3.59 -7.94 9.50
C TRP A 20 3.96 -9.42 9.58
N SER A 21 3.51 -10.09 10.64
CA SER A 21 3.62 -11.54 10.76
C SER A 21 2.68 -12.26 9.78
N LEU A 22 2.99 -13.51 9.46
CA LEU A 22 2.07 -14.37 8.69
C LEU A 22 0.68 -14.44 9.34
N GLU A 23 0.62 -14.56 10.68
CA GLU A 23 -0.63 -14.59 11.42
C GLU A 23 -1.47 -13.31 11.19
N THR A 24 -0.85 -12.13 11.27
CA THR A 24 -1.50 -10.85 10.98
C THR A 24 -2.05 -10.83 9.55
N ARG A 25 -1.24 -11.22 8.56
CA ARG A 25 -1.66 -11.26 7.15
C ARG A 25 -2.82 -12.24 6.91
N LEU A 26 -2.80 -13.40 7.55
CA LEU A 26 -3.91 -14.37 7.45
C LEU A 26 -5.21 -13.83 8.08
N ALA A 27 -5.10 -13.13 9.22
CA ALA A 27 -6.24 -12.51 9.87
C ALA A 27 -6.84 -11.38 9.02
N TYR A 28 -6.00 -10.63 8.29
CA TYR A 28 -6.48 -9.59 7.40
C TYR A 28 -7.41 -10.10 6.29
N ALA A 29 -7.27 -11.33 5.82
CA ALA A 29 -8.22 -11.91 4.88
C ALA A 29 -9.65 -11.99 5.47
N ASP A 30 -9.77 -12.29 6.76
CA ASP A 30 -11.06 -12.31 7.45
C ASP A 30 -11.59 -10.88 7.67
N TYR A 31 -10.72 -9.95 8.10
CA TYR A 31 -11.10 -8.56 8.35
C TYR A 31 -11.56 -7.84 7.09
N LEU A 32 -10.83 -7.98 5.98
CA LEU A 32 -11.21 -7.37 4.71
C LEU A 32 -12.53 -7.94 4.18
N SER A 33 -12.70 -9.26 4.27
CA SER A 33 -13.96 -9.92 3.86
C SER A 33 -15.14 -9.44 4.72
N GLU A 34 -14.99 -9.33 6.04
CA GLU A 34 -16.02 -8.82 6.95
C GLU A 34 -16.37 -7.35 6.64
N ALA A 35 -15.37 -6.54 6.34
CA ALA A 35 -15.55 -5.14 5.97
C ALA A 35 -16.11 -4.95 4.54
N GLY A 36 -16.26 -6.01 3.75
CA GLY A 36 -16.64 -5.93 2.34
C GLY A 36 -15.57 -5.32 1.42
N LEU A 37 -14.31 -5.25 1.91
CA LEU A 37 -13.17 -4.82 1.13
C LEU A 37 -12.64 -5.99 0.29
N ASN A 38 -12.38 -5.75 -0.99
CA ASN A 38 -12.20 -6.82 -1.95
C ASN A 38 -10.75 -7.06 -2.39
N THR A 39 -9.75 -6.29 -1.85
CA THR A 39 -8.39 -6.32 -2.39
C THR A 39 -7.33 -6.23 -1.30
N CYS A 40 -6.27 -7.05 -1.44
CA CYS A 40 -5.04 -6.96 -0.66
C CYS A 40 -3.83 -7.17 -1.57
N ILE A 41 -2.91 -6.22 -1.63
CA ILE A 41 -1.67 -6.36 -2.39
C ILE A 41 -0.50 -6.59 -1.43
N TYR A 42 0.18 -7.72 -1.58
CA TYR A 42 1.39 -8.06 -0.84
C TYR A 42 2.61 -7.47 -1.55
N CYS A 43 3.21 -6.44 -0.99
CA CYS A 43 4.44 -5.84 -1.51
C CYS A 43 5.31 -5.19 -0.42
N PRO A 44 5.58 -5.89 0.71
CA PRO A 44 6.35 -5.31 1.80
C PRO A 44 7.74 -4.91 1.32
N LYS A 45 8.16 -3.69 1.67
CA LYS A 45 9.46 -3.12 1.24
C LYS A 45 10.67 -3.89 1.79
N GLU A 46 10.48 -4.64 2.87
CA GLU A 46 11.50 -5.51 3.49
C GLU A 46 11.72 -6.83 2.72
N ASP A 47 10.81 -7.24 1.83
CA ASP A 47 10.98 -8.49 1.08
C ASP A 47 12.00 -8.31 -0.05
N PRO A 48 13.21 -8.88 0.06
CA PRO A 48 14.24 -8.69 -0.93
C PRO A 48 13.90 -9.32 -2.28
N TYR A 49 13.08 -10.40 -2.29
CA TYR A 49 12.69 -11.13 -3.50
C TYR A 49 11.62 -10.40 -4.33
N LEU A 50 11.03 -9.36 -3.78
CA LEU A 50 10.18 -8.43 -4.50
C LEU A 50 10.92 -7.18 -4.97
N ARG A 51 12.15 -6.92 -4.47
CA ARG A 51 12.88 -5.69 -4.74
C ARG A 51 14.31 -5.95 -5.23
N ARG A 52 15.32 -5.86 -4.35
CA ARG A 52 16.76 -5.90 -4.71
C ARG A 52 17.23 -7.25 -5.27
N GLN A 53 16.55 -8.32 -4.90
CA GLN A 53 16.83 -9.70 -5.34
C GLN A 53 15.65 -10.27 -6.13
N TRP A 54 14.94 -9.41 -6.85
CA TRP A 54 13.70 -9.77 -7.54
C TRP A 54 13.89 -10.91 -8.55
N GLN A 55 15.10 -11.10 -9.11
CA GLN A 55 15.40 -12.18 -10.04
C GLN A 55 15.41 -13.58 -9.39
N HIS A 56 15.52 -13.62 -8.04
CA HIS A 56 15.58 -14.88 -7.31
C HIS A 56 14.21 -15.34 -6.86
N ASP A 57 14.05 -16.66 -6.75
CA ASP A 57 12.88 -17.29 -6.15
C ASP A 57 12.97 -17.21 -4.62
N TRP A 58 11.82 -17.22 -3.94
CA TRP A 58 11.81 -17.29 -2.48
C TRP A 58 12.32 -18.64 -1.98
N PRO A 59 12.99 -18.70 -0.82
CA PRO A 59 13.20 -19.94 -0.10
C PRO A 59 11.87 -20.69 0.15
N GLN A 60 11.93 -22.03 0.11
CA GLN A 60 10.73 -22.88 0.18
C GLN A 60 9.79 -22.54 1.39
N PRO A 61 10.29 -22.24 2.60
CA PRO A 61 9.38 -21.88 3.71
C PRO A 61 8.55 -20.62 3.41
N GLN A 62 9.18 -19.53 2.90
CA GLN A 62 8.48 -18.29 2.55
C GLN A 62 7.53 -18.49 1.36
N TRP A 63 7.93 -19.29 0.36
CA TRP A 63 7.05 -19.66 -0.74
C TRP A 63 5.78 -20.37 -0.27
N THR A 64 5.92 -21.29 0.69
CA THR A 64 4.78 -21.97 1.29
C THR A 64 3.85 -21.01 2.03
N GLU A 65 4.41 -19.99 2.71
CA GLU A 65 3.62 -18.95 3.37
C GLU A 65 2.82 -18.12 2.35
N LEU A 66 3.44 -17.76 1.22
CA LEU A 66 2.75 -17.02 0.14
C LEU A 66 1.62 -17.86 -0.47
N GLN A 67 1.82 -19.15 -0.69
CA GLN A 67 0.77 -20.05 -1.16
C GLN A 67 -0.39 -20.17 -0.14
N GLN A 68 -0.06 -20.17 1.15
CA GLN A 68 -1.07 -20.19 2.22
C GLN A 68 -1.89 -18.90 2.23
N LEU A 69 -1.24 -17.74 2.04
CA LEU A 69 -1.91 -16.45 1.92
C LEU A 69 -2.84 -16.42 0.70
N ALA A 70 -2.34 -16.75 -0.48
CA ALA A 70 -3.14 -16.77 -1.72
C ALA A 70 -4.40 -17.64 -1.54
N LYS A 71 -4.25 -18.85 -0.98
CA LYS A 71 -5.37 -19.75 -0.70
C LYS A 71 -6.37 -19.16 0.31
N LYS A 72 -5.88 -18.54 1.40
CA LYS A 72 -6.72 -17.95 2.44
C LYS A 72 -7.56 -16.79 1.88
N TYR A 73 -6.94 -15.86 1.17
CA TYR A 73 -7.63 -14.71 0.59
C TYR A 73 -8.64 -15.13 -0.48
N HIS A 74 -8.26 -16.05 -1.36
CA HIS A 74 -9.20 -16.63 -2.35
C HIS A 74 -10.43 -17.26 -1.66
N GLY A 75 -10.21 -18.05 -0.59
CA GLY A 75 -11.29 -18.66 0.19
C GLY A 75 -12.21 -17.67 0.91
N LYS A 76 -11.78 -16.39 1.04
CA LYS A 76 -12.55 -15.30 1.63
C LYS A 76 -13.17 -14.36 0.58
N GLY A 77 -12.98 -14.64 -0.70
CA GLY A 77 -13.49 -13.78 -1.78
C GLY A 77 -12.76 -12.43 -1.88
N VAL A 78 -11.54 -12.33 -1.33
CA VAL A 78 -10.69 -11.14 -1.42
C VAL A 78 -9.62 -11.38 -2.49
N ASN A 79 -9.49 -10.46 -3.44
CA ASN A 79 -8.45 -10.49 -4.47
C ASN A 79 -7.09 -10.27 -3.81
N TRP A 80 -6.26 -11.30 -3.78
CA TRP A 80 -4.90 -11.19 -3.30
C TRP A 80 -3.95 -10.98 -4.47
N GLY A 81 -3.16 -9.90 -4.42
CA GLY A 81 -2.19 -9.58 -5.45
C GLY A 81 -0.76 -9.56 -4.90
N VAL A 82 0.21 -9.58 -5.81
CA VAL A 82 1.63 -9.43 -5.49
C VAL A 82 2.18 -8.19 -6.17
N GLY A 83 2.94 -7.37 -5.44
CA GLY A 83 3.64 -6.21 -6.00
C GLY A 83 5.13 -6.49 -6.15
N LEU A 84 5.63 -6.39 -7.37
CA LEU A 84 7.03 -6.54 -7.73
C LEU A 84 7.66 -5.18 -7.99
N SER A 85 8.68 -4.81 -7.24
CA SER A 85 9.50 -3.60 -7.44
C SER A 85 10.85 -4.00 -8.05
N PRO A 86 10.97 -4.18 -9.38
CA PRO A 86 12.17 -4.71 -10.01
C PRO A 86 13.25 -3.63 -10.08
N VAL A 87 13.99 -3.45 -8.98
CA VAL A 87 14.99 -2.39 -8.79
C VAL A 87 15.97 -2.39 -9.97
N GLU A 88 16.18 -1.21 -10.57
CA GLU A 88 17.08 -0.90 -11.68
C GLU A 88 16.75 -1.59 -13.03
N LEU A 89 15.71 -2.42 -13.11
CA LEU A 89 15.33 -3.10 -14.36
C LEU A 89 15.15 -2.13 -15.54
N TYR A 90 14.52 -0.97 -15.29
CA TYR A 90 14.24 0.03 -16.34
C TYR A 90 15.50 0.70 -16.91
N ARG A 91 16.65 0.65 -16.22
CA ARG A 91 17.91 1.24 -16.69
C ARG A 91 18.53 0.46 -17.84
N ASP A 92 18.46 -0.86 -17.77
CA ASP A 92 18.97 -1.76 -18.80
C ASP A 92 17.94 -2.88 -19.04
N TYR A 93 17.03 -2.64 -19.98
CA TYR A 93 15.97 -3.58 -20.32
C TYR A 93 16.26 -4.28 -21.65
N GLY A 94 17.34 -5.05 -21.68
CA GLY A 94 17.73 -5.89 -22.83
C GLY A 94 17.18 -7.31 -22.74
N ALA A 95 17.59 -8.17 -23.69
CA ALA A 95 17.07 -9.54 -23.82
C ALA A 95 17.27 -10.40 -22.56
N LEU A 96 18.39 -10.21 -21.85
CA LEU A 96 18.65 -10.93 -20.60
C LEU A 96 17.66 -10.53 -19.49
N GLN A 97 17.45 -9.24 -19.32
CA GLN A 97 16.54 -8.69 -18.31
C GLN A 97 15.08 -9.03 -18.61
N GLN A 98 14.70 -9.02 -19.89
CA GLN A 98 13.39 -9.50 -20.33
C GLN A 98 13.16 -10.95 -19.96
N GLU A 99 14.13 -11.83 -20.20
CA GLU A 99 14.03 -13.25 -19.85
C GLU A 99 13.97 -13.46 -18.33
N GLN A 100 14.76 -12.71 -17.56
CA GLN A 100 14.71 -12.76 -16.08
C GLN A 100 13.33 -12.33 -15.56
N LEU A 101 12.79 -11.24 -16.11
CA LEU A 101 11.46 -10.77 -15.73
C LEU A 101 10.37 -11.76 -16.11
N ARG A 102 10.42 -12.29 -17.35
CA ARG A 102 9.48 -13.30 -17.82
C ARG A 102 9.44 -14.51 -16.88
N ARG A 103 10.61 -15.05 -16.54
CA ARG A 103 10.74 -16.15 -15.59
C ARG A 103 10.14 -15.81 -14.22
N LYS A 104 10.38 -14.58 -13.71
CA LYS A 104 9.81 -14.13 -12.44
C LYS A 104 8.29 -14.04 -12.50
N ILE A 105 7.72 -13.49 -13.57
CA ILE A 105 6.28 -13.41 -13.79
C ILE A 105 5.63 -14.81 -13.85
N GLU A 106 6.23 -15.73 -14.58
CA GLU A 106 5.79 -17.13 -14.65
C GLU A 106 5.84 -17.82 -13.28
N TYR A 107 6.90 -17.55 -12.49
CA TYR A 107 7.01 -18.07 -11.13
C TYR A 107 5.92 -17.50 -10.21
N LEU A 108 5.68 -16.18 -10.24
CA LEU A 108 4.58 -15.54 -9.48
C LEU A 108 3.21 -16.07 -9.90
N GLY A 109 3.03 -16.39 -11.18
CA GLY A 109 1.79 -16.97 -11.70
C GLY A 109 1.38 -18.28 -11.02
N GLN A 110 2.34 -19.04 -10.46
CA GLN A 110 2.06 -20.28 -9.72
C GLN A 110 1.30 -20.05 -8.39
N LEU A 111 1.26 -18.80 -7.90
CA LEU A 111 0.46 -18.41 -6.74
C LEU A 111 -1.03 -18.30 -7.08
N GLY A 112 -1.39 -18.22 -8.37
CA GLY A 112 -2.78 -18.01 -8.80
C GLY A 112 -3.36 -16.66 -8.38
N ALA A 113 -2.48 -15.66 -8.14
CA ALA A 113 -2.91 -14.31 -7.76
C ALA A 113 -3.60 -13.62 -8.95
N PRO A 114 -4.84 -13.08 -8.77
CA PRO A 114 -5.56 -12.41 -9.85
C PRO A 114 -5.02 -11.01 -10.18
N ILE A 115 -4.12 -10.48 -9.36
CA ILE A 115 -3.55 -9.14 -9.49
C ILE A 115 -2.03 -9.20 -9.39
N LEU A 116 -1.36 -8.45 -10.27
CA LEU A 116 0.09 -8.23 -10.24
C LEU A 116 0.36 -6.74 -10.35
N ALA A 117 1.10 -6.16 -9.39
CA ALA A 117 1.52 -4.78 -9.45
C ALA A 117 3.02 -4.68 -9.80
N ILE A 118 3.37 -3.83 -10.75
CA ILE A 118 4.75 -3.48 -11.09
C ILE A 118 5.02 -2.10 -10.51
N LEU A 119 6.00 -2.01 -9.62
CA LEU A 119 6.20 -0.86 -8.78
C LEU A 119 7.56 -0.21 -9.11
N PHE A 120 7.53 0.99 -9.71
CA PHE A 120 8.71 1.81 -10.00
C PHE A 120 8.86 2.99 -9.04
N ASP A 121 8.05 3.00 -7.98
CA ASP A 121 8.19 3.95 -6.88
C ASP A 121 9.55 3.78 -6.16
N ASP A 122 10.01 4.87 -5.57
CA ASP A 122 11.27 4.92 -4.82
C ASP A 122 12.52 4.52 -5.65
N MET A 123 12.49 4.80 -6.94
CA MET A 123 13.59 4.57 -7.87
C MET A 123 13.99 5.86 -8.58
N PRO A 124 15.29 6.07 -8.88
CA PRO A 124 15.74 7.24 -9.63
C PRO A 124 15.03 7.37 -10.98
N GLY A 125 14.62 8.59 -11.32
CA GLY A 125 13.90 8.92 -12.56
C GLY A 125 14.77 9.59 -13.63
N ASP A 126 16.09 9.52 -13.52
CA ASP A 126 17.11 10.18 -14.33
C ASP A 126 17.33 9.55 -15.73
N LEU A 127 16.26 9.14 -16.38
CA LEU A 127 16.25 8.52 -17.71
C LEU A 127 15.28 9.29 -18.62
N ASP A 128 15.78 9.87 -19.71
CA ASP A 128 14.96 10.68 -20.64
C ASP A 128 13.74 9.95 -21.21
N ALA A 129 13.88 8.65 -21.49
CA ALA A 129 12.80 7.80 -22.01
C ALA A 129 12.08 6.99 -20.89
N LEU A 130 12.03 7.50 -19.66
CA LEU A 130 11.52 6.77 -18.50
C LEU A 130 10.09 6.23 -18.70
N ALA A 131 9.17 7.10 -19.16
CA ALA A 131 7.78 6.71 -19.38
C ALA A 131 7.65 5.56 -20.40
N SER A 132 8.29 5.69 -21.56
CA SER A 132 8.29 4.63 -22.59
C SER A 132 8.91 3.34 -22.08
N ARG A 133 10.00 3.42 -21.32
CA ARG A 133 10.66 2.24 -20.75
C ARG A 133 9.77 1.53 -19.72
N GLN A 134 9.10 2.26 -18.85
CA GLN A 134 8.14 1.69 -17.90
C GLN A 134 6.96 1.05 -18.63
N ALA A 135 6.44 1.70 -19.67
CA ALA A 135 5.36 1.16 -20.49
C ALA A 135 5.78 -0.10 -21.27
N GLU A 136 7.01 -0.16 -21.80
CA GLU A 136 7.58 -1.35 -22.45
C GLU A 136 7.60 -2.54 -21.48
N ILE A 137 8.14 -2.36 -20.28
CA ILE A 137 8.20 -3.40 -19.24
C ILE A 137 6.79 -3.89 -18.88
N VAL A 138 5.85 -3.00 -18.65
CA VAL A 138 4.48 -3.36 -18.27
C VAL A 138 3.76 -4.05 -19.42
N THR A 139 4.00 -3.65 -20.68
CA THR A 139 3.45 -4.32 -21.87
C THR A 139 3.92 -5.77 -21.95
N ASP A 140 5.19 -6.03 -21.67
CA ASP A 140 5.74 -7.38 -21.63
C ASP A 140 5.11 -8.20 -20.49
N VAL A 141 4.95 -7.61 -19.31
CA VAL A 141 4.27 -8.26 -18.16
C VAL A 141 2.82 -8.64 -18.52
N CYS A 142 2.05 -7.74 -19.12
CA CYS A 142 0.68 -8.03 -19.58
C CYS A 142 0.64 -9.21 -20.55
N ARG A 143 1.64 -9.31 -21.45
CA ARG A 143 1.76 -10.43 -22.39
C ARG A 143 2.07 -11.76 -21.70
N TRP A 144 2.90 -11.76 -20.66
CA TRP A 144 3.32 -12.97 -19.94
C TRP A 144 2.36 -13.40 -18.82
N ALA A 145 1.46 -12.52 -18.40
CA ALA A 145 0.45 -12.79 -17.37
C ALA A 145 -0.99 -12.61 -17.91
N PRO A 146 -1.41 -13.39 -18.94
CA PRO A 146 -2.73 -13.23 -19.54
C PRO A 146 -3.83 -13.52 -18.51
N GLY A 147 -4.85 -12.65 -18.47
CA GLY A 147 -5.97 -12.77 -17.54
C GLY A 147 -5.70 -12.26 -16.11
N VAL A 148 -4.49 -11.81 -15.81
CA VAL A 148 -4.14 -11.14 -14.56
C VAL A 148 -4.37 -9.64 -14.71
N ARG A 149 -5.01 -9.00 -13.73
CA ARG A 149 -5.13 -7.54 -13.69
C ARG A 149 -3.79 -6.92 -13.30
N VAL A 150 -3.20 -6.13 -14.19
CA VAL A 150 -1.90 -5.51 -13.98
C VAL A 150 -2.08 -4.08 -13.46
N LEU A 151 -1.42 -3.78 -12.35
CA LEU A 151 -1.34 -2.46 -11.74
C LEU A 151 0.08 -1.92 -11.93
N VAL A 152 0.26 -0.60 -12.00
CA VAL A 152 1.59 0.00 -12.06
C VAL A 152 1.69 1.21 -11.13
N CYS A 153 2.76 1.29 -10.36
CA CYS A 153 3.15 2.53 -9.70
C CYS A 153 4.30 3.16 -10.49
N PRO A 154 4.10 4.34 -11.10
CA PRO A 154 5.16 5.03 -11.81
C PRO A 154 6.17 5.64 -10.84
N THR A 155 7.34 6.08 -11.31
CA THR A 155 8.32 6.77 -10.46
C THR A 155 7.77 8.10 -9.91
N TYR A 156 7.08 8.86 -10.76
CA TYR A 156 6.43 10.12 -10.33
C TYR A 156 4.93 9.87 -10.16
N TYR A 157 4.56 9.42 -8.96
CA TYR A 157 3.20 8.98 -8.60
C TYR A 157 2.39 10.02 -7.81
N SER A 158 2.88 11.28 -7.77
CA SER A 158 2.26 12.42 -7.06
C SER A 158 2.70 13.73 -7.67
N PHE A 159 1.96 14.82 -7.43
CA PHE A 159 2.45 16.19 -7.70
C PHE A 159 3.42 16.72 -6.64
N ASP A 160 3.74 15.93 -5.62
CA ASP A 160 4.65 16.31 -4.55
C ASP A 160 6.06 16.54 -5.08
N PRO A 161 6.64 17.74 -4.93
CA PRO A 161 8.00 18.04 -5.40
C PRO A 161 9.08 17.22 -4.69
N VAL A 162 8.74 16.54 -3.61
CA VAL A 162 9.65 15.64 -2.89
C VAL A 162 10.14 14.50 -3.79
N LEU A 163 9.32 14.08 -4.78
CA LEU A 163 9.70 13.02 -5.72
C LEU A 163 10.88 13.47 -6.60
N GLU A 164 10.83 14.67 -7.14
CA GLU A 164 11.97 15.22 -7.93
C GLU A 164 13.21 15.44 -7.06
N LYS A 165 13.02 15.84 -5.81
CA LYS A 165 14.13 16.01 -4.87
C LYS A 165 14.92 14.72 -4.63
N PHE A 166 14.24 13.57 -4.55
CA PHE A 166 14.89 12.29 -4.24
C PHE A 166 15.20 11.45 -5.48
N PHE A 167 14.38 11.55 -6.53
CA PHE A 167 14.48 10.67 -7.70
C PHE A 167 15.01 11.38 -8.96
N GLY A 168 15.31 12.68 -8.88
CA GLY A 168 15.76 13.50 -10.01
C GLY A 168 14.62 14.20 -10.71
N ASN A 169 14.95 15.09 -11.65
CA ASN A 169 13.96 15.86 -12.39
C ASN A 169 13.09 14.95 -13.24
N MET A 170 11.78 15.15 -13.17
CA MET A 170 10.83 14.43 -13.99
C MET A 170 11.04 14.81 -15.48
N PRO A 171 11.12 13.82 -16.40
CA PRO A 171 11.17 14.10 -17.84
C PRO A 171 9.95 14.92 -18.30
N ALA A 172 10.15 15.77 -19.30
CA ALA A 172 9.05 16.53 -19.91
C ALA A 172 7.97 15.56 -20.41
N ASP A 173 6.70 15.96 -20.27
CA ASP A 173 5.54 15.20 -20.73
C ASP A 173 5.44 13.76 -20.18
N TYR A 174 6.12 13.47 -19.05
CA TYR A 174 6.21 12.12 -18.49
C TYR A 174 4.83 11.45 -18.30
N TRP A 175 3.88 12.12 -17.65
CA TRP A 175 2.55 11.53 -17.38
C TRP A 175 1.72 11.37 -18.66
N THR A 176 1.75 12.37 -19.58
CA THR A 176 1.06 12.27 -20.86
C THR A 176 1.61 11.12 -21.70
N GLN A 177 2.94 10.97 -21.72
CA GLN A 177 3.60 9.88 -22.43
C GLN A 177 3.28 8.54 -21.79
N LEU A 178 3.34 8.46 -20.45
CA LEU A 178 2.99 7.26 -19.71
C LEU A 178 1.54 6.80 -19.99
N GLY A 179 0.60 7.75 -19.95
CA GLY A 179 -0.82 7.48 -20.22
C GLY A 179 -1.07 6.97 -21.64
N ARG A 180 -0.34 7.51 -22.64
CA ARG A 180 -0.43 7.10 -24.04
C ARG A 180 0.18 5.72 -24.30
N ASP A 181 1.37 5.46 -23.73
CA ASP A 181 2.18 4.28 -24.06
C ASP A 181 1.83 3.05 -23.19
N MET A 182 1.21 3.27 -22.00
CA MET A 182 0.79 2.20 -21.09
C MET A 182 -0.42 1.43 -21.66
N PRO A 183 -0.47 0.08 -21.58
CA PRO A 183 -1.63 -0.70 -21.97
C PRO A 183 -2.92 -0.18 -21.32
N MET A 184 -4.01 -0.11 -22.09
CA MET A 184 -5.27 0.51 -21.65
C MET A 184 -5.91 -0.22 -20.46
N ASP A 185 -5.68 -1.52 -20.31
CA ASP A 185 -6.25 -2.36 -19.24
C ASP A 185 -5.38 -2.33 -17.95
N THR A 186 -4.34 -1.49 -17.90
CA THR A 186 -3.47 -1.33 -16.74
C THR A 186 -3.95 -0.18 -15.87
N ASP A 187 -4.11 -0.42 -14.56
CA ASP A 187 -4.40 0.63 -13.60
C ASP A 187 -3.11 1.32 -13.14
N ILE A 188 -3.12 2.65 -13.08
CA ILE A 188 -1.96 3.47 -12.69
C ILE A 188 -2.19 4.05 -11.30
N PHE A 189 -1.30 3.76 -10.36
CA PHE A 189 -1.34 4.29 -9.01
C PHE A 189 -1.06 5.79 -8.94
N TRP A 190 -1.75 6.45 -8.00
CA TRP A 190 -1.59 7.87 -7.69
C TRP A 190 -1.87 8.15 -6.21
N THR A 191 -1.07 9.00 -5.56
CA THR A 191 -1.23 9.31 -4.13
C THR A 191 -1.90 10.66 -3.85
N GLY A 192 -2.21 11.44 -4.89
CA GLY A 192 -2.78 12.78 -4.76
C GLY A 192 -1.75 13.90 -4.94
N ASN A 193 -2.03 15.08 -4.38
CA ASN A 193 -1.15 16.26 -4.49
C ASN A 193 0.13 16.14 -3.66
N SER A 194 0.14 15.23 -2.70
CA SER A 194 1.32 14.90 -1.88
C SER A 194 1.47 13.40 -1.77
N VAL A 195 2.67 12.92 -1.45
CA VAL A 195 2.92 11.50 -1.17
C VAL A 195 1.99 11.00 -0.05
N CYS A 196 1.84 11.81 1.00
CA CYS A 196 0.91 11.55 2.11
C CYS A 196 -0.17 12.65 2.15
N SER A 197 -1.13 12.60 1.21
CA SER A 197 -2.19 13.61 1.10
C SER A 197 -3.11 13.60 2.32
N ALA A 198 -3.27 14.76 3.00
CA ALA A 198 -4.22 14.92 4.10
C ALA A 198 -5.67 14.86 3.60
N THR A 199 -5.93 15.45 2.43
CA THR A 199 -7.23 15.43 1.75
C THR A 199 -7.03 15.03 0.29
N ILE A 200 -8.03 14.36 -0.29
CA ILE A 200 -8.09 14.04 -1.72
C ILE A 200 -9.53 14.36 -2.17
N VAL A 201 -9.66 15.32 -3.06
CA VAL A 201 -10.94 15.73 -3.65
C VAL A 201 -10.88 15.65 -5.17
N THR A 202 -12.00 15.75 -5.84
CA THR A 202 -12.09 15.61 -7.31
C THR A 202 -11.19 16.58 -8.06
N GLY A 203 -11.06 17.83 -7.55
CA GLY A 203 -10.17 18.83 -8.12
C GLY A 203 -8.68 18.45 -8.10
N ASP A 204 -8.27 17.61 -7.16
CA ASP A 204 -6.89 17.12 -7.06
C ASP A 204 -6.59 16.06 -8.13
N LEU A 205 -7.60 15.31 -8.57
CA LEU A 205 -7.44 14.21 -9.54
C LEU A 205 -7.67 14.63 -10.98
N GLN A 206 -8.46 15.68 -11.24
CA GLN A 206 -8.77 16.13 -12.60
C GLN A 206 -7.53 16.38 -13.46
N PRO A 207 -6.46 17.05 -12.97
CA PRO A 207 -5.26 17.29 -13.77
C PRO A 207 -4.58 16.00 -14.21
N ILE A 208 -4.34 15.07 -13.28
CA ILE A 208 -3.62 13.82 -13.59
C ILE A 208 -4.47 12.86 -14.45
N VAL A 209 -5.78 12.79 -14.24
CA VAL A 209 -6.68 12.00 -15.09
C VAL A 209 -6.65 12.51 -16.53
N LYS A 210 -6.56 13.84 -16.72
CA LYS A 210 -6.41 14.47 -18.03
C LYS A 210 -5.07 14.11 -18.66
N GLU A 211 -3.96 14.19 -17.93
CA GLU A 211 -2.62 13.85 -18.41
C GLU A 211 -2.50 12.36 -18.79
N LEU A 212 -2.99 11.47 -17.94
CA LEU A 212 -2.95 10.03 -18.18
C LEU A 212 -4.02 9.55 -19.17
N GLY A 213 -5.07 10.34 -19.43
CA GLY A 213 -6.19 9.98 -20.29
C GLY A 213 -7.06 8.81 -19.74
N ARG A 214 -6.96 8.53 -18.42
CA ARG A 214 -7.70 7.44 -17.74
C ARG A 214 -7.85 7.74 -16.24
N PRO A 215 -8.84 7.13 -15.55
CA PRO A 215 -8.91 7.16 -14.09
C PRO A 215 -7.65 6.59 -13.45
N VAL A 216 -7.33 7.05 -12.23
CA VAL A 216 -6.19 6.55 -11.44
C VAL A 216 -6.65 5.52 -10.43
N LEU A 217 -5.74 4.64 -10.00
CA LEU A 217 -5.91 3.80 -8.82
C LEU A 217 -5.29 4.54 -7.62
N LEU A 218 -6.10 4.90 -6.62
CA LEU A 218 -5.54 5.57 -5.45
C LEU A 218 -4.68 4.63 -4.62
N TRP A 219 -3.46 5.04 -4.38
CA TRP A 219 -2.59 4.56 -3.31
C TRP A 219 -2.65 5.58 -2.18
N ASP A 220 -3.52 5.37 -1.23
CA ASP A 220 -3.72 6.31 -0.13
C ASP A 220 -2.75 6.02 1.02
N ASN A 221 -1.81 6.92 1.23
CA ASN A 221 -0.81 6.82 2.29
C ASN A 221 -1.39 7.24 3.66
N TYR A 222 -2.59 6.73 3.98
CA TYR A 222 -3.20 6.76 5.30
C TYR A 222 -3.74 5.35 5.61
N PRO A 223 -3.41 4.77 6.78
CA PRO A 223 -2.75 5.36 7.95
C PRO A 223 -1.22 5.13 8.02
N VAL A 224 -0.50 4.83 6.95
CA VAL A 224 0.93 4.48 7.00
C VAL A 224 1.74 5.42 7.94
N ASN A 225 2.68 4.82 8.67
CA ASN A 225 3.52 5.53 9.64
C ASN A 225 4.99 5.05 9.63
N ASP A 226 5.57 4.88 8.45
CA ASP A 226 6.84 4.20 8.22
C ASP A 226 8.06 5.13 8.04
N GLY A 227 7.89 6.42 7.83
CA GLY A 227 8.98 7.36 7.62
C GLY A 227 9.50 8.01 8.90
N ALA A 228 10.58 8.77 8.79
CA ALA A 228 11.25 9.43 9.92
C ALA A 228 10.32 10.35 10.74
N VAL A 229 9.38 11.00 10.08
CA VAL A 229 8.39 11.87 10.72
C VAL A 229 7.18 11.08 11.18
N ARG A 230 6.61 10.26 10.30
CA ARG A 230 5.33 9.60 10.53
C ARG A 230 5.40 8.45 11.54
N SER A 231 6.54 7.77 11.67
CA SER A 231 6.76 6.73 12.70
C SER A 231 6.59 7.24 14.13
N ASN A 232 6.69 8.55 14.32
CA ASN A 232 6.43 9.21 15.59
C ASN A 232 4.95 9.20 16.00
N PHE A 233 4.03 8.93 15.06
CA PHE A 233 2.58 9.01 15.25
C PHE A 233 1.91 7.64 15.10
N LEU A 234 0.72 7.50 15.70
CA LEU A 234 -0.14 6.34 15.54
C LEU A 234 -1.51 6.81 15.03
N TYR A 235 -1.84 6.44 13.81
CA TYR A 235 -3.04 6.94 13.10
C TYR A 235 -4.22 5.99 13.30
N THR A 236 -4.93 6.14 14.40
CA THR A 236 -6.03 5.25 14.80
C THR A 236 -7.43 5.82 14.52
N SER A 237 -7.51 6.95 13.83
CA SER A 237 -8.78 7.53 13.41
C SER A 237 -9.27 6.92 12.09
N LYS A 238 -10.59 6.91 11.88
CA LYS A 238 -11.17 6.55 10.58
C LYS A 238 -10.59 7.41 9.45
N LEU A 239 -10.42 6.81 8.27
CA LEU A 239 -10.08 7.54 7.06
C LEU A 239 -11.09 8.68 6.85
N SER A 240 -10.57 9.87 6.61
CA SER A 240 -11.37 11.08 6.38
C SER A 240 -10.72 12.01 5.36
N GLY A 241 -11.43 13.07 4.94
CA GLY A 241 -10.88 14.03 3.97
C GLY A 241 -10.82 13.48 2.53
N ARG A 242 -11.58 12.43 2.21
CA ARG A 242 -11.77 11.91 0.85
C ARG A 242 -13.20 12.15 0.42
N SER A 243 -13.39 12.73 -0.77
CA SER A 243 -14.72 12.98 -1.30
C SER A 243 -15.38 11.68 -1.79
N ALA A 244 -16.67 11.52 -1.53
CA ALA A 244 -17.46 10.41 -2.10
C ALA A 244 -17.56 10.49 -3.65
N GLU A 245 -17.35 11.67 -4.23
CA GLU A 245 -17.41 11.93 -5.68
C GLU A 245 -16.14 11.46 -6.43
N LEU A 246 -15.15 10.93 -5.73
CA LEU A 246 -13.91 10.42 -6.35
C LEU A 246 -14.15 9.25 -7.31
N SER A 247 -15.27 8.52 -7.16
CA SER A 247 -15.62 7.35 -7.98
C SER A 247 -15.54 7.59 -9.50
N ASP A 248 -15.77 8.83 -9.97
CA ASP A 248 -15.70 9.17 -11.38
C ASP A 248 -14.24 9.32 -11.90
N TYR A 249 -13.28 9.43 -11.01
CA TYR A 249 -11.89 9.71 -11.32
C TYR A 249 -10.93 8.58 -10.93
N ILE A 250 -11.44 7.53 -10.26
CA ILE A 250 -10.62 6.42 -9.76
C ILE A 250 -11.12 5.07 -10.27
N SER A 251 -10.19 4.14 -10.51
CA SER A 251 -10.47 2.72 -10.78
C SER A 251 -10.47 1.86 -9.52
N GLY A 252 -10.12 2.45 -8.38
CA GLY A 252 -10.10 1.82 -7.06
C GLY A 252 -9.39 2.68 -6.03
N HIS A 253 -9.37 2.20 -4.78
CA HIS A 253 -8.80 2.89 -3.63
C HIS A 253 -8.15 1.90 -2.67
N LEU A 254 -6.82 1.91 -2.59
CA LEU A 254 -6.05 1.04 -1.71
C LEU A 254 -5.32 1.89 -0.65
N CYS A 255 -5.61 1.63 0.62
CA CYS A 255 -4.89 2.26 1.73
C CYS A 255 -3.58 1.54 2.00
N ASN A 256 -2.51 2.29 2.28
CA ASN A 256 -1.26 1.78 2.80
C ASN A 256 -1.32 1.78 4.34
N PRO A 257 -1.35 0.62 5.00
CA PRO A 257 -1.53 0.52 6.45
C PRO A 257 -0.26 0.86 7.23
N MET A 258 -0.38 0.97 8.56
CA MET A 258 0.75 1.09 9.48
C MET A 258 1.51 -0.23 9.65
N ASN A 259 2.75 -0.14 10.16
CA ASN A 259 3.48 -1.30 10.69
C ASN A 259 2.68 -2.05 11.78
N GLN A 260 1.79 -1.35 12.50
CA GLN A 260 0.86 -1.89 13.48
C GLN A 260 -0.41 -2.35 12.76
N GLY A 261 -0.46 -3.64 12.42
CA GLY A 261 -1.53 -4.20 11.61
C GLY A 261 -2.92 -4.04 12.22
N LEU A 262 -3.09 -4.42 13.47
CA LEU A 262 -4.40 -4.33 14.14
C LEU A 262 -4.83 -2.89 14.34
N LEU A 263 -3.91 -1.98 14.65
CA LEU A 263 -4.22 -0.58 14.87
C LEU A 263 -4.53 0.20 13.58
N SER A 264 -4.32 -0.41 12.42
CA SER A 264 -4.73 0.13 11.12
C SER A 264 -6.23 -0.09 10.82
N LEU A 265 -6.89 -1.00 11.52
CA LEU A 265 -8.29 -1.39 11.24
C LEU A 265 -9.29 -0.22 11.39
N PRO A 266 -9.15 0.72 12.36
CA PRO A 266 -10.05 1.87 12.41
C PRO A 266 -10.02 2.75 11.15
N ALA A 267 -8.85 2.94 10.53
CA ALA A 267 -8.73 3.64 9.26
C ALA A 267 -9.49 2.91 8.14
N LEU A 268 -9.35 1.59 8.06
CA LEU A 268 -10.00 0.74 7.06
C LEU A 268 -11.52 0.71 7.21
N SER A 269 -12.05 0.86 8.44
CA SER A 269 -13.50 1.02 8.62
C SER A 269 -14.02 2.28 7.91
N GLY A 270 -13.24 3.37 7.92
CA GLY A 270 -13.56 4.59 7.17
C GLY A 270 -13.49 4.41 5.65
N LEU A 271 -12.56 3.57 5.15
CA LEU A 271 -12.49 3.22 3.73
C LEU A 271 -13.73 2.43 3.28
N ALA A 272 -14.13 1.43 4.07
CA ALA A 272 -15.33 0.64 3.79
C ALA A 272 -16.59 1.51 3.78
N GLU A 273 -16.73 2.42 4.75
CA GLU A 273 -17.82 3.37 4.83
C GLU A 273 -17.86 4.32 3.61
N LEU A 274 -16.72 4.88 3.22
CA LEU A 274 -16.59 5.78 2.07
C LEU A 274 -17.07 5.14 0.77
N HIS A 275 -16.77 3.86 0.56
CA HIS A 275 -17.12 3.13 -0.66
C HIS A 275 -18.43 2.34 -0.56
N GLY A 276 -19.19 2.51 0.54
CA GLY A 276 -20.44 1.78 0.75
C GLY A 276 -20.26 0.26 0.78
N CYS A 277 -19.07 -0.21 1.13
CA CYS A 277 -18.79 -1.62 1.39
C CYS A 277 -19.43 -2.05 2.72
N GLY A 278 -19.31 -3.31 3.11
CA GLY A 278 -19.95 -3.87 4.30
C GLY A 278 -19.73 -3.08 5.61
N HIS A 279 -20.29 -3.55 6.70
CA HIS A 279 -20.21 -2.89 8.00
C HIS A 279 -18.99 -3.39 8.78
N PHE A 280 -18.05 -2.49 9.01
CA PHE A 280 -16.94 -2.70 9.93
C PHE A 280 -17.02 -1.59 11.01
N ASP A 281 -17.99 -1.75 11.91
CA ASP A 281 -18.40 -0.76 12.90
C ASP A 281 -17.56 -0.85 14.19
N GLU A 282 -17.95 -0.03 15.19
CA GLU A 282 -17.30 0.00 16.49
C GLU A 282 -17.40 -1.33 17.27
N GLU A 283 -18.47 -2.10 17.06
CA GLU A 283 -18.63 -3.40 17.70
C GLU A 283 -17.63 -4.42 17.13
N ALA A 284 -17.46 -4.46 15.81
CA ALA A 284 -16.44 -5.27 15.15
C ALA A 284 -15.03 -4.87 15.59
N LEU A 285 -14.72 -3.57 15.62
CA LEU A 285 -13.43 -3.06 16.10
C LEU A 285 -13.18 -3.43 17.57
N SER A 286 -14.18 -3.25 18.43
CA SER A 286 -14.11 -3.63 19.86
C SER A 286 -13.86 -5.13 20.04
N ARG A 287 -14.53 -5.97 19.26
CA ARG A 287 -14.36 -7.43 19.30
C ARG A 287 -12.94 -7.83 18.87
N ILE A 288 -12.42 -7.24 17.80
CA ILE A 288 -11.11 -7.59 17.21
C ILE A 288 -9.95 -7.06 18.05
N LEU A 289 -10.00 -5.79 18.45
CA LEU A 289 -8.93 -5.14 19.21
C LEU A 289 -8.96 -5.47 20.70
N GLY A 290 -10.06 -6.07 21.16
CA GLY A 290 -10.37 -6.30 22.57
C GLY A 290 -11.08 -5.10 23.21
N PRO A 291 -12.22 -5.31 23.91
CA PRO A 291 -13.08 -4.21 24.38
C PRO A 291 -12.33 -3.18 25.25
N ALA A 292 -11.53 -3.63 26.19
CA ALA A 292 -10.75 -2.75 27.06
C ALA A 292 -9.66 -1.96 26.31
N THR A 293 -9.05 -2.59 25.30
CA THR A 293 -8.04 -1.94 24.44
C THR A 293 -8.72 -0.90 23.54
N TRP A 294 -9.85 -1.23 22.92
CA TRP A 294 -10.61 -0.32 22.07
C TRP A 294 -11.12 0.90 22.83
N GLU A 295 -11.75 0.69 23.99
CA GLU A 295 -12.20 1.79 24.87
C GLU A 295 -11.06 2.73 25.23
N ARG A 296 -9.89 2.15 25.54
CA ARG A 296 -8.73 2.96 25.87
C ARG A 296 -8.15 3.68 24.66
N LEU A 297 -8.02 3.00 23.54
CA LEU A 297 -7.50 3.55 22.30
C LEU A 297 -8.35 4.69 21.77
N SER A 298 -9.69 4.62 21.96
CA SER A 298 -10.61 5.70 21.58
C SER A 298 -10.35 7.01 22.36
N ARG A 299 -9.82 6.94 23.59
CA ARG A 299 -9.40 8.10 24.38
C ARG A 299 -8.00 8.58 24.02
N ASP A 300 -7.06 7.64 23.94
CA ASP A 300 -5.63 7.95 23.81
C ASP A 300 -5.24 8.22 22.36
N GLY A 301 -5.95 7.64 21.40
CA GLY A 301 -5.67 7.73 19.95
C GLY A 301 -5.55 9.17 19.43
N PRO A 302 -6.45 10.11 19.78
CA PRO A 302 -6.29 11.51 19.38
C PRO A 302 -4.97 12.13 19.85
N VAL A 303 -4.47 11.73 21.01
CA VAL A 303 -3.17 12.20 21.55
C VAL A 303 -2.03 11.56 20.75
N PHE A 304 -2.11 10.27 20.47
CA PHE A 304 -1.11 9.54 19.66
C PHE A 304 -0.99 10.13 18.25
N GLN A 305 -2.11 10.46 17.64
CA GLN A 305 -2.16 11.02 16.30
C GLN A 305 -1.72 12.50 16.24
N LYS A 306 -1.98 13.29 17.28
CA LYS A 306 -1.71 14.74 17.29
C LYS A 306 -0.34 15.09 17.86
N GLN A 307 0.07 14.44 18.95
CA GLN A 307 1.31 14.76 19.65
C GLN A 307 2.44 13.82 19.27
N GLY A 308 2.13 12.54 19.02
CA GLY A 308 3.13 11.51 18.77
C GLY A 308 4.04 11.25 19.97
N LEU A 309 5.05 10.39 19.78
CA LEU A 309 6.01 10.04 20.84
C LEU A 309 6.80 11.24 21.33
N SER A 310 7.26 12.10 20.42
CA SER A 310 8.08 13.26 20.75
C SER A 310 7.29 14.32 21.53
N GLY A 311 6.03 14.58 21.14
CA GLY A 311 5.18 15.57 21.81
C GLY A 311 4.70 15.13 23.18
N MET A 312 4.47 13.83 23.38
CA MET A 312 4.14 13.25 24.69
C MET A 312 5.35 13.21 25.63
N GLY A 313 6.54 12.99 25.08
CA GLY A 313 7.76 12.83 25.84
C GLY A 313 7.87 11.50 26.61
N ALA A 314 9.10 11.17 27.01
CA ALA A 314 9.44 9.84 27.54
C ALA A 314 8.67 9.45 28.82
N SER A 315 8.31 10.41 29.68
CA SER A 315 7.60 10.12 30.92
C SER A 315 6.17 9.65 30.65
N GLN A 316 5.43 10.38 29.79
CA GLN A 316 4.07 10.04 29.43
C GLN A 316 4.01 8.74 28.62
N CYS A 317 4.95 8.53 27.69
CA CYS A 317 5.05 7.28 26.94
C CYS A 317 5.24 6.08 27.86
N ARG A 318 6.12 6.17 28.87
CA ARG A 318 6.32 5.08 29.84
C ARG A 318 5.07 4.81 30.68
N GLN A 319 4.39 5.86 31.15
CA GLN A 319 3.15 5.73 31.92
C GLN A 319 2.05 5.04 31.10
N LEU A 320 1.84 5.47 29.84
CA LEU A 320 0.87 4.86 28.96
C LEU A 320 1.25 3.42 28.62
N ALA A 321 2.54 3.13 28.34
CA ALA A 321 2.99 1.76 28.08
C ALA A 321 2.73 0.80 29.24
N GLN A 322 2.85 1.26 30.49
CA GLN A 322 2.46 0.48 31.68
C GLN A 322 0.97 0.20 31.72
N GLN A 323 0.16 1.17 31.35
CA GLN A 323 -1.30 1.04 31.33
C GLN A 323 -1.81 0.10 30.24
N TYR A 324 -1.13 0.05 29.07
CA TYR A 324 -1.41 -0.94 28.03
C TYR A 324 -0.81 -2.32 28.34
N ALA A 325 0.19 -2.40 29.22
CA ALA A 325 0.81 -3.69 29.58
C ALA A 325 -0.10 -4.63 30.37
N VAL A 326 -1.12 -4.08 31.06
CA VAL A 326 -2.09 -4.88 31.81
C VAL A 326 -3.32 -5.27 30.98
N LEU A 327 -3.44 -4.75 29.76
CA LEU A 327 -4.50 -5.09 28.82
C LEU A 327 -4.09 -6.35 28.02
N PRO A 328 -5.02 -7.30 27.81
CA PRO A 328 -4.75 -8.49 27.02
C PRO A 328 -4.79 -8.20 25.51
N GLY A 329 -4.18 -9.09 24.74
CA GLY A 329 -4.32 -9.15 23.29
C GLY A 329 -3.23 -8.44 22.50
N ALA A 330 -3.20 -8.73 21.21
CA ALA A 330 -2.16 -8.27 20.30
C ALA A 330 -2.25 -6.75 20.01
N ALA A 331 -3.44 -6.17 19.96
CA ALA A 331 -3.60 -4.73 19.76
C ALA A 331 -2.99 -3.91 20.90
N ALA A 332 -3.20 -4.31 22.17
CA ALA A 332 -2.54 -3.67 23.31
C ALA A 332 -1.02 -3.81 23.25
N LEU A 333 -0.53 -4.97 22.77
CA LEU A 333 0.90 -5.19 22.55
C LEU A 333 1.46 -4.24 21.49
N GLU A 334 0.78 -4.05 20.36
CA GLU A 334 1.19 -3.10 19.30
C GLU A 334 1.31 -1.67 19.85
N VAL A 335 0.30 -1.18 20.61
CA VAL A 335 0.38 0.14 21.24
C VAL A 335 1.57 0.24 22.19
N ARG A 336 1.76 -0.76 23.06
CA ARG A 336 2.87 -0.78 24.02
C ARG A 336 4.23 -0.76 23.33
N GLN A 337 4.39 -1.54 22.26
CA GLN A 337 5.64 -1.60 21.50
C GLN A 337 5.92 -0.25 20.81
N TRP A 338 4.90 0.38 20.23
CA TRP A 338 5.05 1.71 19.65
C TRP A 338 5.44 2.76 20.70
N LEU A 339 4.78 2.78 21.86
CA LEU A 339 5.11 3.70 22.98
C LEU A 339 6.55 3.52 23.49
N ARG A 340 7.15 2.36 23.27
CA ARG A 340 8.55 2.06 23.60
C ARG A 340 9.52 2.35 22.46
N GLY A 341 9.05 2.82 21.31
CA GLY A 341 9.87 3.06 20.13
C GLY A 341 10.38 1.78 19.44
N GLU A 342 9.74 0.63 19.68
CA GLU A 342 10.18 -0.66 19.13
C GLU A 342 9.88 -0.82 17.63
N TYR A 343 9.13 0.10 17.02
CA TYR A 343 8.85 0.07 15.58
C TYR A 343 9.86 0.87 14.76
N GLY A 344 10.51 1.90 15.30
CA GLY A 344 11.52 2.67 14.59
C GLY A 344 11.07 3.15 13.20
N PHE A 345 11.97 3.66 12.40
CA PHE A 345 11.76 3.93 10.98
C PHE A 345 12.90 3.32 10.15
N ASP A 346 12.62 3.00 8.89
CA ASP A 346 13.64 2.55 7.94
C ASP A 346 14.21 3.76 7.19
N PRO A 347 15.53 4.03 7.25
CA PRO A 347 16.15 5.11 6.49
C PRO A 347 15.97 5.01 4.96
N ALA A 348 15.59 3.86 4.43
CA ALA A 348 15.27 3.69 3.02
C ALA A 348 13.93 4.34 2.63
N CYS A 349 13.05 4.68 3.60
CA CYS A 349 11.85 5.46 3.37
C CYS A 349 12.24 6.94 3.23
N LEU A 350 12.36 7.42 1.99
CA LEU A 350 12.86 8.77 1.70
C LEU A 350 11.75 9.82 1.64
N THR A 351 10.52 9.43 1.34
CA THR A 351 9.42 10.32 0.96
C THR A 351 8.39 10.59 2.05
N ALA A 352 8.55 10.01 3.26
CA ALA A 352 7.61 10.14 4.36
C ALA A 352 8.14 10.91 5.58
#